data_4ac5a1f5d313d4952e4ceb0d9ff1282b
#
_entry.id   4ac5a1f5d313d4952e4ceb0d9ff1282b
#
_cell.length_a   1.000
_cell.length_b   1.000
_cell.length_c   1.000
_cell.angle_alpha   90.00
_cell.angle_beta   90.00
_cell.angle_gamma   90.00
#
_symmetry.space_group_name_H-M   'P 1'
#
loop_
_entity.id
_entity.type
_entity.pdbx_description
1 polymer ?
#
loop_
_entity_poly.entity_id
_entity_poly.type
_entity_poly.pdbx_seq_one_letter_code
_entity_poly.pdbx_strand_id
1 'polypeptide(L)'
;IQQYRNSAESGKKKAISAEFCCVCEKNIVPLQRKFKGNILMLIGRKNESQVLLEALNADEAQFVAVYGRRRVGKTFLIRETLRDHFVFQHSGVANSPKHIQLQAWQESLTEAGLPVEPLRNWMDAFAALKRLVKNSRKKKKVIFLDELPWMDTQASYFLPALEHFWNSWASARNDLMLVVCGSATSWIIRKVIQNHGGLHNRVTTKIHLRPFTLLECEEYTQYKHLNFTRKQITEAYMIMGGVPYYWSCLQASLSMAQNIDSLFFSPEGKLCDEYSALYASLYKQPANYIRVIEALATKQTGLTR
;
A
#
# COMPACT_ATOMS: atom_id res chain seq x y z
N ILE A 1 -20.11 2.72 67.61
CA ILE A 1 -20.41 3.98 68.26
C ILE A 1 -19.93 5.11 67.38
N GLN A 2 -20.88 5.70 66.69
CA GLN A 2 -21.13 7.12 66.52
C GLN A 2 -20.04 7.99 65.83
N GLN A 3 -20.50 8.45 64.66
CA GLN A 3 -20.71 9.86 64.26
C GLN A 3 -19.42 10.56 63.76
N TYR A 4 -19.34 11.07 62.55
CA TYR A 4 -20.06 12.26 62.07
C TYR A 4 -20.14 12.30 60.52
N ARG A 5 -21.25 12.88 60.09
CA ARG A 5 -21.68 13.22 58.75
C ARG A 5 -20.98 14.48 58.19
N ASN A 6 -20.96 14.52 56.85
CA ASN A 6 -21.11 15.68 55.96
C ASN A 6 -19.96 16.69 55.82
N SER A 7 -19.40 16.81 54.68
CA SER A 7 -19.72 17.94 53.79
C SER A 7 -19.08 17.75 52.41
N ALA A 8 -19.89 17.99 51.39
CA ALA A 8 -19.48 18.09 49.99
C ALA A 8 -18.70 19.40 49.79
N GLU A 9 -17.63 19.31 49.04
CA GLU A 9 -17.23 20.45 48.16
C GLU A 9 -16.23 20.02 47.08
N SER A 10 -16.50 20.56 45.94
CA SER A 10 -15.81 20.46 44.67
C SER A 10 -14.29 20.65 44.75
N GLY A 11 -13.53 19.72 44.13
CA GLY A 11 -12.12 19.86 43.92
C GLY A 11 -11.70 19.29 42.57
N LYS A 12 -11.58 20.16 41.58
CA LYS A 12 -11.05 19.87 40.25
C LYS A 12 -9.69 19.16 40.35
N LYS A 13 -9.60 17.91 39.94
CA LYS A 13 -8.32 17.26 39.71
C LYS A 13 -7.72 17.78 38.39
N LYS A 14 -6.74 18.65 38.49
CA LYS A 14 -5.82 18.99 37.40
C LYS A 14 -4.97 17.75 37.07
N ALA A 15 -5.10 17.27 35.85
CA ALA A 15 -4.15 16.33 35.29
C ALA A 15 -2.84 17.08 35.01
N ILE A 16 -1.77 16.62 35.62
CA ILE A 16 -0.39 17.09 35.35
C ILE A 16 0.05 16.39 34.07
N SER A 17 0.12 17.15 32.97
CA SER A 17 0.78 16.73 31.76
C SER A 17 2.29 16.85 31.98
N ALA A 18 3.03 15.73 31.92
CA ALA A 18 4.47 15.75 31.86
C ALA A 18 4.88 16.20 30.46
N GLU A 19 5.26 17.47 30.32
CA GLU A 19 5.95 18.00 29.16
C GLU A 19 7.39 17.49 29.20
N PHE A 20 7.71 16.56 28.30
CA PHE A 20 9.09 16.27 27.93
C PHE A 20 9.51 17.28 26.84
N CYS A 21 10.17 18.34 27.29
CA CYS A 21 10.84 19.31 26.43
C CYS A 21 12.09 18.66 25.82
N CYS A 22 12.05 18.34 24.52
CA CYS A 22 13.25 18.13 23.73
C CYS A 22 13.31 19.19 22.64
N VAL A 23 14.17 20.16 22.88
CA VAL A 23 14.48 21.26 21.96
C VAL A 23 15.24 20.69 20.78
N CYS A 24 14.60 20.59 19.63
CA CYS A 24 15.20 20.71 18.30
C CYS A 24 14.13 21.29 17.37
N GLU A 25 14.24 22.60 17.17
CA GLU A 25 13.36 23.34 16.26
C GLU A 25 13.67 23.02 14.79
N LYS A 26 12.70 22.75 14.00
CA LYS A 26 12.04 23.53 12.96
C LYS A 26 11.25 22.65 12.01
N ASN A 27 9.95 22.93 11.92
CA ASN A 27 9.00 22.42 10.90
C ASN A 27 8.63 20.93 10.90
N ILE A 28 8.18 20.43 12.05
CA ILE A 28 7.39 19.17 12.07
C ILE A 28 5.92 19.58 11.91
N VAL A 29 5.39 19.40 10.70
CA VAL A 29 3.93 19.40 10.48
C VAL A 29 3.37 18.23 11.29
N PRO A 30 2.43 18.44 12.24
CA PRO A 30 1.90 17.34 13.03
C PRO A 30 1.08 16.41 12.14
N LEU A 31 1.56 15.18 11.92
CA LEU A 31 0.84 14.08 11.24
C LEU A 31 -0.35 13.53 12.07
N GLN A 32 -0.79 14.29 13.09
CA GLN A 32 -1.95 13.95 13.90
C GLN A 32 -3.18 14.74 13.44
N ARG A 33 -3.81 14.34 12.32
CA ARG A 33 -5.21 14.70 12.07
C ARG A 33 -6.09 13.80 12.93
N LYS A 34 -6.72 14.38 13.96
CA LYS A 34 -7.81 13.75 14.73
C LYS A 34 -9.00 13.50 13.80
N PHE A 35 -9.18 12.27 13.35
CA PHE A 35 -10.43 11.82 12.76
C PHE A 35 -11.30 11.16 13.84
N LYS A 36 -12.57 11.57 13.95
CA LYS A 36 -13.61 10.86 14.69
C LYS A 36 -13.94 9.57 13.90
N GLY A 37 -13.44 8.45 14.36
CA GLY A 37 -13.59 7.13 13.74
C GLY A 37 -12.24 6.41 13.75
N ASN A 38 -12.19 5.11 14.02
CA ASN A 38 -11.00 4.28 14.17
C ASN A 38 -9.86 4.74 13.27
N ILE A 39 -8.87 5.42 13.86
CA ILE A 39 -7.65 5.84 13.15
C ILE A 39 -6.84 4.58 12.93
N LEU A 40 -6.88 4.06 11.71
CA LEU A 40 -5.89 3.10 11.25
C LEU A 40 -4.55 3.85 11.17
N MET A 41 -3.76 3.76 12.22
CA MET A 41 -2.47 4.43 12.29
C MET A 41 -1.50 3.78 11.31
N LEU A 42 -0.88 4.61 10.47
CA LEU A 42 0.16 4.17 9.54
C LEU A 42 1.45 3.89 10.32
N ILE A 43 1.68 2.63 10.67
CA ILE A 43 2.85 2.22 11.46
C ILE A 43 4.05 2.08 10.53
N GLY A 44 5.20 2.61 10.96
CA GLY A 44 6.49 2.40 10.32
C GLY A 44 6.69 3.11 8.98
N ARG A 45 5.74 3.76 8.38
CA ARG A 45 5.82 4.32 7.01
C ARG A 45 6.04 5.84 6.95
N LYS A 46 6.72 6.38 7.94
CA LYS A 46 6.91 7.85 8.07
C LYS A 46 7.64 8.44 6.86
N ASN A 47 8.73 7.81 6.44
CA ASN A 47 9.54 8.30 5.32
C ASN A 47 8.78 8.21 4.00
N GLU A 48 8.14 7.07 3.72
CA GLU A 48 7.39 6.87 2.49
C GLU A 48 6.17 7.79 2.41
N SER A 49 5.48 8.01 3.54
CA SER A 49 4.38 8.99 3.62
C SER A 49 4.88 10.40 3.40
N GLN A 50 6.02 10.76 3.98
CA GLN A 50 6.61 12.08 3.79
C GLN A 50 6.96 12.34 2.32
N VAL A 51 7.58 11.37 1.64
CA VAL A 51 7.90 11.44 0.21
C VAL A 51 6.63 11.60 -0.64
N LEU A 52 5.53 10.89 -0.30
CA LEU A 52 4.24 11.07 -0.99
C LEU A 52 3.66 12.46 -0.79
N LEU A 53 3.76 13.02 0.42
CA LEU A 53 3.27 14.38 0.72
C LEU A 53 4.13 15.46 0.08
N GLU A 54 5.43 15.28 -0.01
CA GLU A 54 6.34 16.18 -0.72
C GLU A 54 6.00 16.19 -2.22
N ALA A 55 5.83 15.03 -2.84
CA ALA A 55 5.38 14.90 -4.22
C ALA A 55 3.99 15.55 -4.44
N LEU A 56 3.05 15.37 -3.51
CA LEU A 56 1.74 16.00 -3.59
C LEU A 56 1.82 17.54 -3.58
N ASN A 57 2.72 18.11 -2.78
CA ASN A 57 2.87 19.55 -2.61
C ASN A 57 3.80 20.21 -3.65
N ALA A 58 4.45 19.44 -4.51
CA ALA A 58 5.30 19.99 -5.56
C ALA A 58 4.51 20.91 -6.52
N ASP A 59 5.19 21.93 -7.05
CA ASP A 59 4.59 22.90 -7.98
C ASP A 59 4.61 22.44 -9.45
N GLU A 60 4.88 21.16 -9.67
CA GLU A 60 4.90 20.51 -10.98
C GLU A 60 4.13 19.18 -10.94
N ALA A 61 3.78 18.66 -12.13
CA ALA A 61 3.14 17.36 -12.26
C ALA A 61 4.03 16.25 -11.66
N GLN A 62 3.45 15.38 -10.85
CA GLN A 62 4.17 14.28 -10.24
C GLN A 62 3.70 12.93 -10.78
N PHE A 63 4.64 12.12 -11.23
CA PHE A 63 4.41 10.73 -11.59
C PHE A 63 5.14 9.82 -10.60
N VAL A 64 4.38 9.24 -9.68
CA VAL A 64 4.91 8.44 -8.57
C VAL A 64 4.69 6.96 -8.84
N ALA A 65 5.75 6.16 -8.77
CA ALA A 65 5.69 4.71 -8.86
C ALA A 65 5.97 4.09 -7.49
N VAL A 66 4.97 3.39 -6.92
CA VAL A 66 5.09 2.64 -5.67
C VAL A 66 5.11 1.15 -5.99
N TYR A 67 6.19 0.47 -5.68
CA TYR A 67 6.37 -0.94 -5.99
C TYR A 67 6.98 -1.71 -4.82
N GLY A 68 6.86 -3.00 -4.87
CA GLY A 68 7.33 -3.89 -3.81
C GLY A 68 6.46 -5.14 -3.72
N ARG A 69 6.88 -6.07 -2.90
CA ARG A 69 6.25 -7.37 -2.70
C ARG A 69 4.74 -7.26 -2.46
N ARG A 70 3.98 -8.30 -2.83
CA ARG A 70 2.57 -8.45 -2.42
C ARG A 70 2.43 -8.40 -0.90
N ARG A 71 1.33 -7.80 -0.40
CA ARG A 71 0.98 -7.73 1.04
C ARG A 71 1.88 -6.85 1.93
N VAL A 72 2.74 -6.01 1.34
CA VAL A 72 3.55 -5.03 2.11
C VAL A 72 2.82 -3.72 2.43
N GLY A 73 1.56 -3.57 1.97
CA GLY A 73 0.73 -2.41 2.31
C GLY A 73 0.84 -1.22 1.35
N LYS A 74 1.21 -1.42 0.06
CA LYS A 74 1.29 -0.33 -0.95
C LYS A 74 0.00 0.47 -1.06
N THR A 75 -1.11 -0.22 -1.36
CA THR A 75 -2.44 0.39 -1.50
C THR A 75 -2.88 1.09 -0.22
N PHE A 76 -2.58 0.49 0.94
CA PHE A 76 -2.88 1.06 2.26
C PHE A 76 -2.12 2.37 2.49
N LEU A 77 -0.80 2.37 2.27
CA LEU A 77 0.04 3.58 2.36
C LEU A 77 -0.51 4.72 1.50
N ILE A 78 -0.78 4.44 0.21
CA ILE A 78 -1.25 5.44 -0.74
C ILE A 78 -2.62 5.99 -0.32
N ARG A 79 -3.55 5.11 0.06
CA ARG A 79 -4.90 5.51 0.49
C ARG A 79 -4.89 6.31 1.78
N GLU A 80 -4.14 5.89 2.79
CA GLU A 80 -4.08 6.62 4.06
C GLU A 80 -3.39 7.98 3.92
N THR A 81 -2.36 8.09 3.07
CA THR A 81 -1.64 9.35 2.89
C THR A 81 -2.39 10.34 1.99
N LEU A 82 -3.08 9.87 0.94
CA LEU A 82 -3.60 10.73 -0.14
C LEU A 82 -5.12 10.74 -0.26
N ARG A 83 -5.86 10.12 0.66
CA ARG A 83 -7.33 9.91 0.62
C ARG A 83 -8.13 11.15 0.18
N ASP A 84 -7.83 12.30 0.76
CA ASP A 84 -8.59 13.53 0.55
C ASP A 84 -8.38 14.15 -0.84
N HIS A 85 -7.36 13.69 -1.56
CA HIS A 85 -6.93 14.24 -2.84
C HIS A 85 -7.33 13.39 -4.05
N PHE A 86 -7.84 12.17 -3.85
CA PHE A 86 -8.25 11.32 -4.99
C PHE A 86 -9.37 11.96 -5.79
N VAL A 87 -9.11 12.13 -7.08
CA VAL A 87 -10.12 12.44 -8.10
C VAL A 87 -10.55 11.16 -8.80
N PHE A 88 -9.62 10.24 -8.97
CA PHE A 88 -9.86 8.94 -9.58
C PHE A 88 -9.00 7.88 -8.92
N GLN A 89 -9.58 6.73 -8.66
CA GLN A 89 -8.85 5.53 -8.25
C GLN A 89 -9.41 4.33 -8.99
N HIS A 90 -8.52 3.46 -9.45
CA HIS A 90 -8.87 2.25 -10.17
C HIS A 90 -7.85 1.15 -9.86
N SER A 91 -8.32 -0.09 -9.82
CA SER A 91 -7.47 -1.27 -9.66
C SER A 91 -7.64 -2.20 -10.85
N GLY A 92 -6.53 -2.61 -11.46
CA GLY A 92 -6.55 -3.59 -12.55
C GLY A 92 -7.17 -4.92 -12.11
N VAL A 93 -7.95 -5.52 -12.98
CA VAL A 93 -8.62 -6.81 -12.74
C VAL A 93 -7.68 -7.96 -13.10
N ALA A 94 -7.36 -8.80 -12.12
CA ALA A 94 -6.40 -9.90 -12.31
C ALA A 94 -6.83 -10.88 -13.42
N ASN A 95 -5.87 -11.26 -14.28
CA ASN A 95 -6.04 -12.26 -15.33
C ASN A 95 -7.24 -12.03 -16.28
N SER A 96 -7.65 -10.79 -16.46
CA SER A 96 -8.84 -10.44 -17.24
C SER A 96 -8.50 -9.78 -18.58
N PRO A 97 -9.26 -10.09 -19.65
CA PRO A 97 -9.03 -9.52 -20.97
C PRO A 97 -9.35 -8.02 -21.01
N LYS A 98 -8.88 -7.34 -22.09
CA LYS A 98 -9.02 -5.88 -22.28
C LYS A 98 -10.44 -5.34 -22.05
N HIS A 99 -11.47 -6.03 -22.55
CA HIS A 99 -12.85 -5.54 -22.44
C HIS A 99 -13.33 -5.50 -20.99
N ILE A 100 -12.96 -6.48 -20.15
CA ILE A 100 -13.27 -6.49 -18.71
C ILE A 100 -12.51 -5.35 -17.99
N GLN A 101 -11.25 -5.11 -18.37
CA GLN A 101 -10.48 -3.98 -17.82
C GLN A 101 -11.17 -2.64 -18.13
N LEU A 102 -11.63 -2.45 -19.36
CA LEU A 102 -12.33 -1.22 -19.78
C LEU A 102 -13.70 -1.06 -19.11
N GLN A 103 -14.43 -2.16 -18.89
CA GLN A 103 -15.68 -2.15 -18.14
C GLN A 103 -15.44 -1.73 -16.69
N ALA A 104 -14.47 -2.34 -15.99
CA ALA A 104 -14.12 -1.97 -14.63
C ALA A 104 -13.63 -0.51 -14.52
N TRP A 105 -12.91 -0.02 -15.54
CA TRP A 105 -12.52 1.40 -15.61
C TRP A 105 -13.73 2.32 -15.76
N GLN A 106 -14.71 1.95 -16.60
CA GLN A 106 -15.96 2.69 -16.76
C GLN A 106 -16.74 2.76 -15.44
N GLU A 107 -16.82 1.65 -14.69
CA GLU A 107 -17.43 1.61 -13.36
C GLU A 107 -16.72 2.58 -12.41
N SER A 108 -15.38 2.56 -12.36
CA SER A 108 -14.61 3.50 -11.54
C SER A 108 -14.81 4.97 -11.94
N LEU A 109 -15.00 5.29 -13.23
CA LEU A 109 -15.37 6.64 -13.67
C LEU A 109 -16.76 7.06 -13.18
N THR A 110 -17.71 6.14 -13.23
CA THR A 110 -19.09 6.36 -12.75
C THR A 110 -19.11 6.60 -11.24
N GLU A 111 -18.40 5.80 -10.47
CA GLU A 111 -18.21 5.97 -9.02
C GLU A 111 -17.54 7.31 -8.66
N ALA A 112 -16.63 7.77 -9.52
CA ALA A 112 -15.99 9.09 -9.38
C ALA A 112 -16.88 10.26 -9.82
N GLY A 113 -18.12 10.00 -10.23
CA GLY A 113 -19.11 11.01 -10.63
C GLY A 113 -19.10 11.39 -12.11
N LEU A 114 -18.50 10.58 -12.98
CA LEU A 114 -18.52 10.77 -14.42
C LEU A 114 -19.07 9.52 -15.13
N PRO A 115 -20.39 9.37 -15.27
CA PRO A 115 -20.95 8.31 -16.11
C PRO A 115 -20.53 8.52 -17.57
N VAL A 116 -20.14 7.44 -18.23
CA VAL A 116 -19.68 7.43 -19.61
C VAL A 116 -20.30 6.27 -20.39
N GLU A 117 -20.43 6.43 -21.69
CA GLU A 117 -20.77 5.35 -22.60
C GLU A 117 -19.70 4.24 -22.59
N PRO A 118 -20.03 3.02 -23.07
CA PRO A 118 -19.08 1.93 -23.13
C PRO A 118 -17.77 2.30 -23.80
N LEU A 119 -16.65 2.10 -23.10
CA LEU A 119 -15.32 2.44 -23.57
C LEU A 119 -14.83 1.41 -24.61
N ARG A 120 -14.34 1.87 -25.75
CA ARG A 120 -13.86 1.00 -26.84
C ARG A 120 -12.38 0.64 -26.71
N ASN A 121 -11.61 1.55 -26.15
CA ASN A 121 -10.17 1.44 -26.04
C ASN A 121 -9.63 2.33 -24.91
N TRP A 122 -8.34 2.20 -24.61
CA TRP A 122 -7.68 2.96 -23.57
C TRP A 122 -7.55 4.46 -23.87
N MET A 123 -7.54 4.85 -25.16
CA MET A 123 -7.54 6.27 -25.52
C MET A 123 -8.84 6.95 -25.09
N ASP A 124 -9.99 6.27 -25.31
CA ASP A 124 -11.30 6.76 -24.84
C ASP A 124 -11.35 6.81 -23.30
N ALA A 125 -10.78 5.79 -22.64
CA ALA A 125 -10.70 5.71 -21.18
C ALA A 125 -9.90 6.89 -20.58
N PHE A 126 -8.74 7.20 -21.12
CA PHE A 126 -7.93 8.34 -20.69
C PHE A 126 -8.53 9.68 -21.10
N ALA A 127 -9.25 9.76 -22.24
CA ALA A 127 -9.99 10.96 -22.60
C ALA A 127 -11.12 11.26 -21.60
N ALA A 128 -11.84 10.23 -21.14
CA ALA A 128 -12.84 10.36 -20.08
C ALA A 128 -12.19 10.78 -18.76
N LEU A 129 -11.06 10.19 -18.40
CA LEU A 129 -10.29 10.57 -17.20
C LEU A 129 -9.84 12.04 -17.24
N LYS A 130 -9.39 12.55 -18.41
CA LYS A 130 -9.06 13.99 -18.57
C LYS A 130 -10.28 14.88 -18.27
N ARG A 131 -11.48 14.49 -18.72
CA ARG A 131 -12.73 15.22 -18.42
C ARG A 131 -13.04 15.24 -16.93
N LEU A 132 -12.95 14.07 -16.27
CA LEU A 132 -13.15 13.94 -14.82
C LEU A 132 -12.21 14.86 -14.04
N VAL A 133 -10.92 14.83 -14.35
CA VAL A 133 -9.90 15.64 -13.66
C VAL A 133 -10.13 17.14 -13.89
N LYS A 134 -10.53 17.56 -15.12
CA LYS A 134 -10.86 18.97 -15.42
C LYS A 134 -12.07 19.47 -14.62
N ASN A 135 -13.06 18.61 -14.40
CA ASN A 135 -14.28 18.97 -13.66
C ASN A 135 -14.08 19.00 -12.15
N SER A 136 -12.98 18.44 -11.65
CA SER A 136 -12.69 18.40 -10.22
C SER A 136 -12.25 19.78 -9.68
N ARG A 137 -12.86 20.19 -8.57
CA ARG A 137 -12.54 21.45 -7.85
C ARG A 137 -11.40 21.30 -6.83
N LYS A 138 -10.82 20.11 -6.67
CA LYS A 138 -9.72 19.89 -5.72
C LYS A 138 -8.48 20.69 -6.14
N LYS A 139 -7.81 21.32 -5.17
CA LYS A 139 -6.60 22.11 -5.40
C LYS A 139 -5.45 21.24 -5.92
N LYS A 140 -5.23 20.09 -5.30
CA LYS A 140 -4.31 19.04 -5.76
C LYS A 140 -5.14 17.81 -6.10
N LYS A 141 -4.88 17.19 -7.22
CA LYS A 141 -5.66 16.11 -7.82
C LYS A 141 -4.81 14.87 -7.93
N VAL A 142 -5.23 13.80 -7.27
CA VAL A 142 -4.53 12.51 -7.34
C VAL A 142 -5.33 11.52 -8.18
N ILE A 143 -4.65 10.96 -9.17
CA ILE A 143 -5.07 9.77 -9.91
C ILE A 143 -4.31 8.60 -9.34
N PHE A 144 -5.00 7.57 -8.86
CA PHE A 144 -4.38 6.37 -8.34
C PHE A 144 -4.75 5.15 -9.18
N LEU A 145 -3.74 4.51 -9.78
CA LEU A 145 -3.87 3.28 -10.55
C LEU A 145 -3.17 2.15 -9.81
N ASP A 146 -3.97 1.30 -9.18
CA ASP A 146 -3.50 0.14 -8.43
C ASP A 146 -3.40 -1.09 -9.34
N GLU A 147 -2.46 -1.98 -9.02
CA GLU A 147 -2.16 -3.20 -9.76
C GLU A 147 -2.06 -2.96 -11.29
N LEU A 148 -1.30 -1.93 -11.66
CA LEU A 148 -1.08 -1.48 -13.04
C LEU A 148 -0.73 -2.62 -14.03
N PRO A 149 0.08 -3.63 -13.65
CA PRO A 149 0.42 -4.74 -14.54
C PRO A 149 -0.78 -5.51 -15.12
N TRP A 150 -1.90 -5.56 -14.42
CA TRP A 150 -3.10 -6.25 -14.89
C TRP A 150 -3.81 -5.52 -16.03
N MET A 151 -3.64 -4.20 -16.15
CA MET A 151 -4.22 -3.41 -17.24
C MET A 151 -3.46 -3.56 -18.56
N ASP A 152 -2.15 -3.87 -18.48
CA ASP A 152 -1.29 -4.08 -19.66
C ASP A 152 -1.40 -5.51 -20.19
N THR A 153 -2.58 -5.87 -20.66
CA THR A 153 -2.82 -7.17 -21.31
C THR A 153 -2.25 -7.20 -22.73
N GLN A 154 -2.06 -8.41 -23.29
CA GLN A 154 -1.52 -8.56 -24.63
C GLN A 154 -2.35 -7.76 -25.66
N ALA A 155 -1.68 -7.00 -26.50
CA ALA A 155 -2.29 -6.14 -27.51
C ALA A 155 -3.36 -5.15 -27.00
N SER A 156 -3.34 -4.80 -25.69
CA SER A 156 -4.29 -3.86 -25.12
C SER A 156 -4.01 -2.41 -25.47
N TYR A 157 -2.77 -2.07 -25.79
CA TYR A 157 -2.27 -0.70 -25.99
C TYR A 157 -2.47 0.21 -24.76
N PHE A 158 -2.47 -0.38 -23.55
CA PHE A 158 -2.61 0.39 -22.31
C PHE A 158 -1.43 1.33 -22.07
N LEU A 159 -0.19 0.79 -22.13
CA LEU A 159 1.00 1.61 -21.91
C LEU A 159 1.12 2.76 -22.93
N PRO A 160 0.98 2.56 -24.24
CA PRO A 160 0.96 3.67 -25.20
C PRO A 160 -0.11 4.74 -24.89
N ALA A 161 -1.29 4.34 -24.44
CA ALA A 161 -2.34 5.28 -24.05
C ALA A 161 -1.99 6.06 -22.77
N LEU A 162 -1.39 5.40 -21.76
CA LEU A 162 -0.87 6.04 -20.56
C LEU A 162 0.26 7.02 -20.90
N GLU A 163 1.19 6.62 -21.76
CA GLU A 163 2.29 7.48 -22.27
C GLU A 163 1.74 8.72 -22.95
N HIS A 164 0.78 8.55 -23.86
CA HIS A 164 0.13 9.66 -24.53
C HIS A 164 -0.61 10.56 -23.53
N PHE A 165 -1.35 10.00 -22.58
CA PHE A 165 -2.05 10.76 -21.53
C PHE A 165 -1.06 11.61 -20.73
N TRP A 166 0.05 11.02 -20.29
CA TRP A 166 1.05 11.74 -19.50
C TRP A 166 1.75 12.83 -20.33
N ASN A 167 2.33 12.47 -21.46
CA ASN A 167 3.17 13.38 -22.24
C ASN A 167 2.39 14.51 -22.92
N SER A 168 1.16 14.23 -23.39
CA SER A 168 0.36 15.23 -24.10
C SER A 168 -0.43 16.17 -23.21
N TRP A 169 -0.62 15.82 -21.92
CA TRP A 169 -1.52 16.59 -21.07
C TRP A 169 -1.17 16.63 -19.60
N ALA A 170 -0.92 15.48 -18.96
CA ALA A 170 -0.80 15.41 -17.52
C ALA A 170 0.48 16.11 -17.01
N SER A 171 1.61 15.96 -17.72
CA SER A 171 2.90 16.54 -17.39
C SER A 171 2.94 18.07 -17.41
N ALA A 172 2.01 18.73 -18.11
CA ALA A 172 1.92 20.19 -18.14
C ALA A 172 1.10 20.79 -16.98
N ARG A 173 0.63 19.96 -16.03
CA ARG A 173 -0.24 20.39 -14.93
C ARG A 173 0.53 20.46 -13.63
N ASN A 174 0.44 21.58 -12.92
CA ASN A 174 1.03 21.76 -11.60
C ASN A 174 0.14 21.26 -10.43
N ASP A 175 -1.09 20.83 -10.73
CA ASP A 175 -2.07 20.39 -9.76
C ASP A 175 -2.32 18.88 -9.77
N LEU A 176 -1.56 18.12 -10.60
CA LEU A 176 -1.81 16.70 -10.84
C LEU A 176 -0.69 15.81 -10.33
N MET A 177 -1.08 14.77 -9.60
CA MET A 177 -0.22 13.67 -9.19
C MET A 177 -0.80 12.35 -9.69
N LEU A 178 -0.06 11.65 -10.54
CA LEU A 178 -0.36 10.28 -10.98
C LEU A 178 0.41 9.31 -10.09
N VAL A 179 -0.28 8.47 -9.35
CA VAL A 179 0.31 7.41 -8.53
C VAL A 179 -0.02 6.07 -9.15
N VAL A 180 0.99 5.30 -9.48
CA VAL A 180 0.84 3.94 -9.97
C VAL A 180 1.45 2.96 -9.00
N CYS A 181 0.80 1.81 -8.79
CA CYS A 181 1.42 0.75 -8.01
C CYS A 181 1.17 -0.65 -8.59
N GLY A 182 1.92 -1.62 -8.10
CA GLY A 182 1.75 -3.01 -8.48
C GLY A 182 2.66 -3.94 -7.68
N SER A 183 2.20 -5.18 -7.53
CA SER A 183 2.93 -6.24 -6.83
C SER A 183 3.97 -6.92 -7.72
N ALA A 184 3.81 -6.89 -9.04
CA ALA A 184 4.79 -7.37 -10.00
C ALA A 184 5.96 -6.37 -10.15
N THR A 185 6.84 -6.35 -9.15
CA THR A 185 7.96 -5.39 -9.03
C THR A 185 8.83 -5.32 -10.29
N SER A 186 9.18 -6.47 -10.87
CA SER A 186 10.00 -6.52 -12.10
C SER A 186 9.30 -5.90 -13.31
N TRP A 187 7.97 -5.98 -13.38
CA TRP A 187 7.17 -5.35 -14.43
C TRP A 187 7.19 -3.82 -14.28
N ILE A 188 6.90 -3.31 -13.06
CA ILE A 188 6.94 -1.86 -12.78
C ILE A 188 8.32 -1.29 -13.10
N ILE A 189 9.39 -1.96 -12.66
CA ILE A 189 10.75 -1.51 -12.93
C ILE A 189 11.00 -1.44 -14.45
N ARG A 190 10.75 -2.51 -15.19
CA ARG A 190 11.08 -2.60 -16.61
C ARG A 190 10.16 -1.76 -17.50
N LYS A 191 8.86 -1.75 -17.21
CA LYS A 191 7.85 -1.14 -18.10
C LYS A 191 7.51 0.31 -17.76
N VAL A 192 7.74 0.73 -16.51
CA VAL A 192 7.43 2.10 -16.07
C VAL A 192 8.71 2.88 -15.74
N ILE A 193 9.55 2.36 -14.85
CA ILE A 193 10.71 3.11 -14.31
C ILE A 193 11.88 3.14 -15.31
N GLN A 194 12.21 1.99 -15.90
CA GLN A 194 13.30 1.79 -16.87
C GLN A 194 12.75 1.70 -18.30
N ASN A 195 11.58 2.27 -18.55
CA ASN A 195 11.01 2.31 -19.89
C ASN A 195 11.94 3.07 -20.84
N HIS A 196 12.17 2.50 -22.03
CA HIS A 196 12.96 3.14 -23.09
C HIS A 196 12.08 3.86 -24.13
N GLY A 197 10.74 3.84 -23.97
CA GLY A 197 9.75 4.53 -24.79
C GLY A 197 9.30 5.85 -24.21
N GLY A 198 8.03 6.18 -24.40
CA GLY A 198 7.43 7.46 -24.01
C GLY A 198 7.37 7.76 -22.51
N LEU A 199 7.53 6.74 -21.65
CA LEU A 199 7.67 6.94 -20.20
C LEU A 199 9.11 7.10 -19.72
N HIS A 200 10.09 7.12 -20.63
CA HIS A 200 11.50 7.28 -20.27
C HIS A 200 11.71 8.56 -19.43
N ASN A 201 12.30 8.39 -18.23
CA ASN A 201 12.56 9.49 -17.29
C ASN A 201 11.32 10.34 -16.91
N ARG A 202 10.10 9.78 -17.03
CA ARG A 202 8.87 10.48 -16.65
C ARG A 202 8.45 10.23 -15.22
N VAL A 203 8.91 9.14 -14.60
CA VAL A 203 8.65 8.86 -13.18
C VAL A 203 9.52 9.80 -12.34
N THR A 204 8.87 10.75 -11.66
CA THR A 204 9.52 11.76 -10.82
C THR A 204 9.91 11.20 -9.46
N THR A 205 9.08 10.32 -8.90
CA THR A 205 9.29 9.75 -7.57
C THR A 205 9.12 8.23 -7.58
N LYS A 206 10.08 7.51 -6.99
CA LYS A 206 10.11 6.04 -6.93
C LYS A 206 10.13 5.60 -5.49
N ILE A 207 9.14 4.83 -5.06
CA ILE A 207 9.03 4.30 -3.70
C ILE A 207 9.07 2.78 -3.75
N HIS A 208 10.19 2.20 -3.32
CA HIS A 208 10.30 0.76 -3.11
C HIS A 208 9.83 0.41 -1.70
N LEU A 209 8.56 0.01 -1.57
CA LEU A 209 8.00 -0.35 -0.28
C LEU A 209 8.48 -1.73 0.15
N ARG A 210 9.34 -1.75 1.16
CA ARG A 210 9.91 -2.98 1.75
C ARG A 210 8.99 -3.55 2.82
N PRO A 211 9.13 -4.83 3.20
CA PRO A 211 8.55 -5.36 4.43
C PRO A 211 8.93 -4.52 5.65
N PHE A 212 8.21 -4.63 6.74
CA PHE A 212 8.57 -4.02 8.01
C PHE A 212 9.94 -4.50 8.48
N THR A 213 10.69 -3.61 9.09
CA THR A 213 11.85 -3.95 9.90
C THR A 213 11.40 -4.61 11.20
N LEU A 214 12.33 -5.22 11.95
CA LEU A 214 12.02 -5.80 13.26
C LEU A 214 11.46 -4.74 14.24
N LEU A 215 11.99 -3.51 14.19
CA LEU A 215 11.49 -2.40 14.99
C LEU A 215 10.05 -2.03 14.63
N GLU A 216 9.73 -1.94 13.33
CA GLU A 216 8.36 -1.66 12.89
C GLU A 216 7.38 -2.80 13.24
N CYS A 217 7.86 -4.04 13.29
CA CYS A 217 7.06 -5.16 13.80
C CYS A 217 6.80 -5.02 15.31
N GLU A 218 7.79 -4.58 16.09
CA GLU A 218 7.61 -4.28 17.53
C GLU A 218 6.60 -3.13 17.73
N GLU A 219 6.73 -2.03 16.99
CA GLU A 219 5.76 -0.92 16.98
C GLU A 219 4.34 -1.41 16.61
N TYR A 220 4.24 -2.29 15.61
CA TYR A 220 2.97 -2.87 15.19
C TYR A 220 2.31 -3.73 16.28
N THR A 221 3.09 -4.58 16.96
CA THR A 221 2.58 -5.42 18.06
C THR A 221 2.11 -4.58 19.24
N GLN A 222 2.82 -3.51 19.58
CA GLN A 222 2.41 -2.55 20.61
C GLN A 222 1.08 -1.86 20.24
N TYR A 223 0.97 -1.37 19.01
CA TYR A 223 -0.25 -0.74 18.51
C TYR A 223 -1.46 -1.68 18.53
N LYS A 224 -1.25 -2.94 18.20
CA LYS A 224 -2.29 -3.97 18.21
C LYS A 224 -2.56 -4.56 19.59
N HIS A 225 -1.87 -4.09 20.63
CA HIS A 225 -1.92 -4.64 21.99
C HIS A 225 -1.67 -6.14 22.04
N LEU A 226 -0.74 -6.62 21.20
CA LEU A 226 -0.28 -7.99 21.21
C LEU A 226 0.80 -8.12 22.28
N ASN A 227 0.54 -8.86 23.34
CA ASN A 227 1.42 -8.99 24.49
C ASN A 227 2.56 -10.00 24.21
N PHE A 228 3.38 -9.76 23.18
CA PHE A 228 4.53 -10.59 22.83
C PHE A 228 5.82 -9.99 23.36
N THR A 229 6.69 -10.85 23.86
CA THR A 229 8.06 -10.46 24.25
C THR A 229 8.91 -10.20 23.01
N ARG A 230 9.99 -9.43 23.14
CA ARG A 230 10.95 -9.19 22.04
C ARG A 230 11.50 -10.49 21.43
N LYS A 231 11.72 -11.52 22.27
CA LYS A 231 12.13 -12.84 21.79
C LYS A 231 11.08 -13.44 20.85
N GLN A 232 9.82 -13.46 21.26
CA GLN A 232 8.72 -13.97 20.44
C GLN A 232 8.53 -13.17 19.15
N ILE A 233 8.68 -11.83 19.20
CA ILE A 233 8.64 -10.97 18.01
C ILE A 233 9.78 -11.34 17.04
N THR A 234 10.99 -11.58 17.57
CA THR A 234 12.13 -11.99 16.74
C THR A 234 11.91 -13.36 16.12
N GLU A 235 11.44 -14.33 16.87
CA GLU A 235 11.08 -15.68 16.39
C GLU A 235 10.02 -15.60 15.27
N ALA A 236 8.95 -14.82 15.47
CA ALA A 236 7.92 -14.58 14.45
C ALA A 236 8.50 -13.91 13.21
N TYR A 237 9.41 -12.94 13.39
CA TYR A 237 10.07 -12.26 12.27
C TYR A 237 10.94 -13.22 11.45
N MET A 238 11.61 -14.17 12.09
CA MET A 238 12.37 -15.21 11.40
C MET A 238 11.48 -16.17 10.59
N ILE A 239 10.24 -16.40 11.02
CA ILE A 239 9.28 -17.29 10.35
C ILE A 239 8.55 -16.58 9.23
N MET A 240 7.95 -15.41 9.50
CA MET A 240 7.04 -14.70 8.56
C MET A 240 7.69 -13.49 7.89
N GLY A 241 8.88 -13.09 8.29
CA GLY A 241 9.46 -11.81 7.90
C GLY A 241 8.61 -10.62 8.37
N GLY A 242 8.90 -9.45 7.85
CA GLY A 242 8.18 -8.22 8.18
C GLY A 242 6.98 -7.92 7.25
N VAL A 243 6.26 -8.91 6.75
CA VAL A 243 5.12 -8.67 5.85
C VAL A 243 3.91 -8.18 6.65
N PRO A 244 3.46 -6.90 6.54
CA PRO A 244 2.43 -6.33 7.40
C PRO A 244 1.13 -7.15 7.47
N TYR A 245 0.73 -7.73 6.35
CA TYR A 245 -0.47 -8.57 6.32
C TYR A 245 -0.37 -9.80 7.24
N TYR A 246 0.79 -10.46 7.31
CA TYR A 246 0.96 -11.63 8.18
C TYR A 246 0.86 -11.23 9.65
N TRP A 247 1.49 -10.11 10.01
CA TRP A 247 1.40 -9.53 11.36
C TRP A 247 -0.04 -9.12 11.70
N SER A 248 -0.83 -8.69 10.70
CA SER A 248 -2.24 -8.34 10.94
C SER A 248 -3.14 -9.55 11.24
N CYS A 249 -2.68 -10.76 10.93
CA CYS A 249 -3.42 -11.99 11.19
C CYS A 249 -3.20 -12.51 12.62
N LEU A 250 -2.21 -12.00 13.37
CA LEU A 250 -1.92 -12.43 14.73
C LEU A 250 -3.05 -12.07 15.70
N GLN A 251 -3.33 -12.97 16.64
CA GLN A 251 -4.37 -12.84 17.67
C GLN A 251 -3.71 -12.69 19.06
N ALA A 252 -4.17 -11.70 19.82
CA ALA A 252 -3.66 -11.40 21.15
C ALA A 252 -4.01 -12.50 22.19
N SER A 253 -5.06 -13.28 21.95
CA SER A 253 -5.51 -14.37 22.82
C SER A 253 -4.67 -15.65 22.72
N LEU A 254 -3.83 -15.75 21.69
CA LEU A 254 -3.02 -16.93 21.39
C LEU A 254 -1.54 -16.66 21.68
N SER A 255 -0.81 -17.67 22.15
CA SER A 255 0.66 -17.62 22.18
C SER A 255 1.22 -17.49 20.77
N MET A 256 2.50 -17.11 20.63
CA MET A 256 3.13 -17.01 19.31
C MET A 256 3.14 -18.36 18.57
N ALA A 257 3.45 -19.46 19.26
CA ALA A 257 3.43 -20.79 18.67
C ALA A 257 2.03 -21.17 18.17
N GLN A 258 0.98 -20.92 18.96
CA GLN A 258 -0.41 -21.16 18.56
C GLN A 258 -0.83 -20.29 17.37
N ASN A 259 -0.39 -19.02 17.32
CA ASN A 259 -0.63 -18.15 16.16
C ASN A 259 0.01 -18.74 14.89
N ILE A 260 1.27 -19.15 14.96
CA ILE A 260 1.97 -19.73 13.81
C ILE A 260 1.29 -21.04 13.35
N ASP A 261 0.97 -21.91 14.29
CA ASP A 261 0.31 -23.18 13.99
C ASP A 261 -1.05 -22.93 13.30
N SER A 262 -1.90 -22.10 13.90
CA SER A 262 -3.23 -21.79 13.35
C SER A 262 -3.21 -21.05 12.02
N LEU A 263 -2.18 -20.24 11.74
CA LEU A 263 -2.10 -19.46 10.50
C LEU A 263 -1.52 -20.24 9.32
N PHE A 264 -0.50 -21.06 9.57
CA PHE A 264 0.28 -21.69 8.49
C PHE A 264 0.07 -23.19 8.36
N PHE A 265 -0.27 -23.90 9.44
CA PHE A 265 -0.33 -25.37 9.46
C PHE A 265 -1.74 -25.92 9.65
N SER A 266 -2.69 -25.11 10.12
CA SER A 266 -4.09 -25.50 10.13
C SER A 266 -4.65 -25.52 8.70
N PRO A 267 -5.46 -26.52 8.31
CA PRO A 267 -6.09 -26.59 6.98
C PRO A 267 -6.92 -25.35 6.63
N GLU A 268 -7.48 -24.68 7.63
CA GLU A 268 -8.30 -23.46 7.48
C GLU A 268 -7.49 -22.20 7.79
N GLY A 269 -6.18 -22.33 7.96
CA GLY A 269 -5.27 -21.23 8.29
C GLY A 269 -5.21 -20.19 7.18
N LYS A 270 -5.33 -18.91 7.54
CA LYS A 270 -5.34 -17.79 6.57
C LYS A 270 -4.10 -17.73 5.67
N LEU A 271 -3.02 -18.38 6.06
CA LEU A 271 -1.72 -18.37 5.39
C LEU A 271 -1.26 -19.78 4.97
N CYS A 272 -2.10 -20.81 5.09
CA CYS A 272 -1.74 -22.19 4.72
C CYS A 272 -1.34 -22.30 3.24
N ASP A 273 -2.04 -21.59 2.34
CA ASP A 273 -1.76 -21.58 0.90
C ASP A 273 -0.76 -20.50 0.47
N GLU A 274 -0.24 -19.71 1.44
CA GLU A 274 0.57 -18.54 1.10
C GLU A 274 1.87 -18.90 0.38
N TYR A 275 2.46 -20.04 0.71
CA TYR A 275 3.65 -20.57 0.05
C TYR A 275 3.39 -20.77 -1.45
N SER A 276 2.37 -21.53 -1.81
CA SER A 276 2.00 -21.80 -3.20
C SER A 276 1.56 -20.53 -3.94
N ALA A 277 0.76 -19.68 -3.28
CA ALA A 277 0.27 -18.42 -3.84
C ALA A 277 1.40 -17.42 -4.10
N LEU A 278 2.43 -17.38 -3.24
CA LEU A 278 3.60 -16.54 -3.42
C LEU A 278 4.38 -16.94 -4.68
N TYR A 279 4.69 -18.24 -4.82
CA TYR A 279 5.43 -18.73 -5.99
C TYR A 279 4.62 -18.57 -7.29
N ALA A 280 3.32 -18.80 -7.25
CA ALA A 280 2.44 -18.55 -8.39
C ALA A 280 2.42 -17.07 -8.83
N SER A 281 2.57 -16.14 -7.87
CA SER A 281 2.62 -14.70 -8.16
C SER A 281 3.96 -14.20 -8.72
N LEU A 282 5.05 -14.93 -8.44
CA LEU A 282 6.42 -14.52 -8.81
C LEU A 282 6.92 -15.16 -10.11
N TYR A 283 6.47 -16.38 -10.41
CA TYR A 283 7.05 -17.20 -11.47
C TYR A 283 5.99 -17.73 -12.44
N LYS A 284 6.32 -17.78 -13.73
CA LYS A 284 5.46 -18.40 -14.77
C LYS A 284 5.30 -19.90 -14.61
N GLN A 285 6.32 -20.57 -14.05
CA GLN A 285 6.32 -22.02 -13.78
C GLN A 285 6.69 -22.26 -12.31
N PRO A 286 5.78 -21.99 -11.37
CA PRO A 286 6.05 -22.03 -9.94
C PRO A 286 6.46 -23.44 -9.46
N ALA A 287 5.91 -24.49 -10.04
CA ALA A 287 6.20 -25.88 -9.66
C ALA A 287 7.70 -26.23 -9.71
N ASN A 288 8.46 -25.71 -10.69
CA ASN A 288 9.89 -25.99 -10.80
C ASN A 288 10.67 -25.41 -9.61
N TYR A 289 10.32 -24.18 -9.19
CA TYR A 289 10.96 -23.51 -8.05
C TYR A 289 10.59 -24.18 -6.73
N ILE A 290 9.34 -24.57 -6.56
CA ILE A 290 8.84 -25.29 -5.38
C ILE A 290 9.62 -26.59 -5.21
N ARG A 291 9.74 -27.41 -6.27
CA ARG A 291 10.51 -28.67 -6.25
C ARG A 291 11.96 -28.49 -5.84
N VAL A 292 12.61 -27.42 -6.30
CA VAL A 292 14.02 -27.11 -5.91
C VAL A 292 14.10 -26.81 -4.42
N ILE A 293 13.18 -26.02 -3.88
CA ILE A 293 13.18 -25.65 -2.46
C ILE A 293 12.84 -26.84 -1.58
N GLU A 294 11.88 -27.68 -1.96
CA GLU A 294 11.55 -28.91 -1.25
C GLU A 294 12.74 -29.88 -1.25
N ALA A 295 13.45 -29.98 -2.36
CA ALA A 295 14.67 -30.80 -2.43
C ALA A 295 15.81 -30.26 -1.53
N LEU A 296 15.94 -28.94 -1.43
CA LEU A 296 16.91 -28.31 -0.52
C LEU A 296 16.53 -28.45 0.95
N ALA A 297 15.22 -28.42 1.26
CA ALA A 297 14.73 -28.61 2.62
C ALA A 297 14.91 -30.04 3.14
N THR A 298 14.85 -31.03 2.23
CA THR A 298 14.97 -32.46 2.59
C THR A 298 16.40 -32.98 2.55
N LYS A 299 17.29 -32.33 1.80
CA LYS A 299 18.71 -32.73 1.69
C LYS A 299 19.60 -31.68 2.36
N GLN A 300 20.34 -32.06 3.39
CA GLN A 300 21.37 -31.20 4.05
C GLN A 300 22.61 -30.94 3.16
N THR A 301 22.66 -31.48 1.97
CA THR A 301 23.78 -31.31 1.02
C THR A 301 23.39 -30.30 -0.05
N GLY A 302 24.24 -29.29 -0.24
CA GLY A 302 24.05 -28.30 -1.31
C GLY A 302 24.00 -28.93 -2.71
N LEU A 303 23.46 -28.19 -3.67
CA LEU A 303 23.46 -28.58 -5.07
C LEU A 303 24.90 -28.72 -5.54
N THR A 304 25.33 -29.92 -5.88
CA THR A 304 26.55 -30.12 -6.70
C THR A 304 26.28 -29.56 -8.09
N ARG A 305 27.23 -28.77 -8.61
CA ARG A 305 27.21 -28.23 -9.97
C ARG A 305 27.28 -29.33 -11.00
#